data_aff4c61deda3b7f3a54527a8520b5058
#
_entry.id   aff4c61deda3b7f3a54527a8520b5058
#
_cell.length_a   1.000
_cell.length_b   1.000
_cell.length_c   1.000
_cell.angle_alpha   90.00
_cell.angle_beta   90.00
_cell.angle_gamma   90.00
#
_symmetry.space_group_name_H-M   'P 1'
#
loop_
_entity.id
_entity.type
_entity.pdbx_description
1 polymer ?
#
loop_
_entity_poly.entity_id
_entity_poly.type
_entity_poly.pdbx_seq_one_letter_code
_entity_poly.pdbx_strand_id
1 'polypeptide(L)'
;MKRSDLTRLGMGGAAVLSLIGCTEHRPAARPMNILYIMTDDHTAQMMSCYDRRYASTPNLDRIAREGVRFTNSFVANSLSGPSRACLLTGKHSHRNGFYDNTTCVFDGSQQTFPKLLQTAGYQTAIVGKWHLESLPTGFDHWEILPGQGDYYNPDFILQTGDTVRNEGYITNLITDKAIEWLDRGRDPEKPFCLLVHHKAQHRNWMADTCNLALYEDRTFPVPETFFDDYAGRPAAAAQEMSVASDHDMDMIYDLKICREGDTSRLSDYYKAMLGRMNPSQRAAWDRFYGPVIEDFYARNPQGRE
;
A
#
# COMPACT_ATOMS: atom_id res chain seq x y z
N MET A 1 -34.82 32.49 95.55
CA MET A 1 -34.37 31.19 96.16
C MET A 1 -33.65 30.39 95.02
N LYS A 2 -32.38 30.12 95.30
CA LYS A 2 -31.59 28.91 94.90
C LYS A 2 -31.54 28.51 93.45
N ARG A 3 -30.45 28.48 92.83
CA ARG A 3 -29.14 27.74 92.76
C ARG A 3 -29.06 27.26 91.26
N SER A 4 -28.07 27.73 90.60
CA SER A 4 -26.75 27.14 90.29
C SER A 4 -26.85 25.77 89.58
N ASP A 5 -26.30 25.67 88.37
CA ASP A 5 -25.13 24.83 88.25
C ASP A 5 -24.51 24.91 86.86
N LEU A 6 -23.22 24.97 86.92
CA LEU A 6 -22.17 24.94 85.92
C LEU A 6 -22.35 24.01 84.73
N THR A 7 -22.03 24.58 83.62
CA THR A 7 -21.84 23.92 82.35
C THR A 7 -20.38 23.56 82.12
N ARG A 8 -20.12 22.36 81.69
CA ARG A 8 -18.80 21.95 81.21
C ARG A 8 -18.74 22.16 79.68
N LEU A 9 -17.76 22.95 79.26
CA LEU A 9 -17.34 23.00 77.89
C LEU A 9 -16.65 21.67 77.46
N GLY A 10 -17.21 20.97 76.48
CA GLY A 10 -16.55 19.89 75.81
C GLY A 10 -15.88 20.46 74.56
N MET A 11 -14.55 20.55 74.55
CA MET A 11 -13.79 20.79 73.30
C MET A 11 -13.78 19.52 72.50
N GLY A 12 -14.63 19.46 71.46
CA GLY A 12 -14.55 18.45 70.41
C GLY A 12 -13.47 18.85 69.38
N GLY A 13 -12.30 18.24 69.47
CA GLY A 13 -11.27 18.35 68.44
C GLY A 13 -11.70 17.66 67.20
N ALA A 14 -11.99 18.41 66.14
CA ALA A 14 -12.16 17.88 64.79
C ALA A 14 -10.78 17.48 64.18
N ALA A 15 -10.48 16.22 64.21
CA ALA A 15 -9.35 15.68 63.45
C ALA A 15 -9.66 15.77 61.96
N VAL A 16 -9.07 16.75 61.30
CA VAL A 16 -9.06 16.79 59.81
C VAL A 16 -8.08 15.72 59.31
N LEU A 17 -8.61 14.57 58.93
CA LEU A 17 -7.85 13.58 58.16
C LEU A 17 -7.60 14.15 56.76
N SER A 18 -6.42 14.71 56.55
CA SER A 18 -5.90 15.02 55.21
C SER A 18 -5.65 13.70 54.47
N LEU A 19 -6.60 13.28 53.68
CA LEU A 19 -6.37 12.24 52.67
C LEU A 19 -5.41 12.83 51.65
N ILE A 20 -4.11 12.66 51.86
CA ILE A 20 -3.10 12.82 50.82
C ILE A 20 -3.32 11.65 49.88
N GLY A 21 -4.18 11.86 48.90
CA GLY A 21 -4.29 10.97 47.74
C GLY A 21 -2.95 11.02 47.02
N CYS A 22 -2.12 10.01 47.19
CA CYS A 22 -1.03 9.74 46.24
C CYS A 22 -1.67 9.47 44.89
N THR A 23 -1.85 10.50 44.07
CA THR A 23 -2.04 10.32 42.66
C THR A 23 -0.73 9.74 42.15
N GLU A 24 -0.68 8.41 41.98
CA GLU A 24 0.37 7.80 41.18
C GLU A 24 0.38 8.54 39.85
N HIS A 25 1.38 9.36 39.65
CA HIS A 25 1.69 9.96 38.37
C HIS A 25 2.11 8.79 37.47
N ARG A 26 1.13 8.10 36.87
CA ARG A 26 1.46 7.21 35.74
C ARG A 26 2.13 8.08 34.71
N PRO A 27 3.39 7.80 34.34
CA PRO A 27 4.04 8.53 33.27
C PRO A 27 3.12 8.44 32.06
N ALA A 28 2.84 9.57 31.44
CA ALA A 28 2.02 9.61 30.24
C ALA A 28 2.58 8.58 29.25
N ALA A 29 1.73 7.65 28.80
CA ALA A 29 2.14 6.62 27.87
C ALA A 29 2.76 7.32 26.66
N ARG A 30 3.99 6.93 26.27
CA ARG A 30 4.61 7.47 25.07
C ARG A 30 3.70 7.20 23.88
N PRO A 31 3.46 8.18 23.00
CA PRO A 31 2.68 7.97 21.79
C PRO A 31 3.26 6.80 20.97
N MET A 32 2.39 5.92 20.44
CA MET A 32 2.82 4.78 19.63
C MET A 32 3.26 5.26 18.25
N ASN A 33 4.29 4.65 17.71
CA ASN A 33 4.68 4.82 16.32
C ASN A 33 3.63 4.20 15.40
N ILE A 34 3.47 4.78 14.21
CA ILE A 34 2.54 4.32 13.17
C ILE A 34 3.35 3.96 11.94
N LEU A 35 3.31 2.70 11.55
CA LEU A 35 3.81 2.22 10.27
C LEU A 35 2.62 1.75 9.44
N TYR A 36 2.36 2.41 8.32
CA TYR A 36 1.30 2.06 7.39
C TYR A 36 1.91 1.52 6.09
N ILE A 37 1.68 0.24 5.79
CA ILE A 37 2.16 -0.40 4.57
C ILE A 37 0.96 -0.61 3.65
N MET A 38 1.03 -0.07 2.43
CA MET A 38 0.01 -0.23 1.39
C MET A 38 0.63 -0.95 0.20
N THR A 39 -0.09 -1.95 -0.30
CA THR A 39 0.17 -2.60 -1.59
C THR A 39 -0.92 -2.20 -2.58
N ASP A 40 -0.62 -2.25 -3.88
CA ASP A 40 -1.54 -1.80 -4.93
C ASP A 40 -2.15 -2.99 -5.66
N ASP A 41 -3.47 -3.00 -5.82
CA ASP A 41 -4.24 -4.08 -6.45
C ASP A 41 -3.96 -5.48 -5.88
N HIS A 42 -3.74 -5.56 -4.57
CA HIS A 42 -3.42 -6.81 -3.88
C HIS A 42 -4.70 -7.51 -3.41
N THR A 43 -5.09 -8.55 -4.09
CA THR A 43 -6.23 -9.36 -3.67
C THR A 43 -5.95 -10.14 -2.37
N ALA A 44 -6.96 -10.23 -1.51
CA ALA A 44 -6.87 -10.98 -0.26
C ALA A 44 -6.47 -12.46 -0.47
N GLN A 45 -6.87 -13.07 -1.57
CA GLN A 45 -6.54 -14.46 -1.91
C GLN A 45 -5.05 -14.71 -2.11
N MET A 46 -4.25 -13.68 -2.43
CA MET A 46 -2.80 -13.79 -2.58
C MET A 46 -2.03 -13.55 -1.27
N MET A 47 -2.73 -13.44 -0.14
CA MET A 47 -2.14 -13.43 1.20
C MET A 47 -2.49 -14.73 1.93
N SER A 48 -1.50 -15.53 2.30
CA SER A 48 -1.72 -16.87 2.88
C SER A 48 -2.46 -16.87 4.23
N CYS A 49 -2.53 -15.74 4.92
CA CYS A 49 -3.40 -15.59 6.09
C CYS A 49 -4.90 -15.57 5.75
N TYR A 50 -5.29 -15.31 4.50
CA TYR A 50 -6.67 -15.42 4.02
C TYR A 50 -6.90 -16.68 3.19
N ASP A 51 -5.96 -17.03 2.30
CA ASP A 51 -6.09 -18.20 1.43
C ASP A 51 -4.72 -18.83 1.13
N ARG A 52 -4.53 -20.08 1.52
CA ARG A 52 -3.26 -20.79 1.35
C ARG A 52 -3.10 -21.48 0.00
N ARG A 53 -4.11 -21.41 -0.86
CA ARG A 53 -4.12 -22.10 -2.15
C ARG A 53 -3.16 -21.47 -3.17
N TYR A 54 -2.89 -20.17 -3.07
CA TYR A 54 -2.22 -19.43 -4.15
C TYR A 54 -0.79 -19.03 -3.79
N ALA A 55 -0.55 -18.42 -2.65
CA ALA A 55 0.75 -17.91 -2.28
C ALA A 55 1.16 -18.28 -0.85
N SER A 56 2.44 -18.11 -0.55
CA SER A 56 2.97 -18.18 0.81
C SER A 56 3.50 -16.81 1.20
N THR A 57 2.90 -16.19 2.22
CA THR A 57 3.26 -14.85 2.70
C THR A 57 3.54 -14.85 4.20
N PRO A 58 4.60 -15.55 4.66
CA PRO A 58 4.82 -15.86 6.08
C PRO A 58 4.97 -14.60 6.96
N ASN A 59 5.52 -13.51 6.42
CA ASN A 59 5.66 -12.27 7.17
C ASN A 59 4.32 -11.53 7.33
N LEU A 60 3.45 -11.55 6.32
CA LEU A 60 2.08 -11.03 6.45
C LEU A 60 1.25 -11.91 7.39
N ASP A 61 1.42 -13.24 7.33
CA ASP A 61 0.78 -14.18 8.26
C ASP A 61 1.19 -13.92 9.71
N ARG A 62 2.45 -13.49 9.95
CA ARG A 62 2.91 -13.09 11.29
C ARG A 62 2.14 -11.87 11.79
N ILE A 63 1.97 -10.84 10.97
CA ILE A 63 1.19 -9.65 11.32
C ILE A 63 -0.26 -10.05 11.65
N ALA A 64 -0.86 -10.91 10.83
CA ALA A 64 -2.22 -11.39 11.04
C ALA A 64 -2.36 -12.22 12.34
N ARG A 65 -1.35 -12.99 12.72
CA ARG A 65 -1.34 -13.83 13.93
C ARG A 65 -1.10 -13.03 15.20
N GLU A 66 -0.22 -12.01 15.13
CA GLU A 66 0.19 -11.20 16.28
C GLU A 66 -0.71 -9.96 16.48
N GLY A 67 -1.52 -9.64 15.49
CA GLY A 67 -2.42 -8.49 15.49
C GLY A 67 -3.87 -8.87 15.20
N VAL A 68 -4.53 -8.08 14.37
CA VAL A 68 -5.93 -8.25 13.97
C VAL A 68 -6.03 -8.43 12.46
N ARG A 69 -6.75 -9.46 12.03
CA ARG A 69 -7.10 -9.68 10.63
C ARG A 69 -8.56 -9.31 10.39
N PHE A 70 -8.80 -8.34 9.51
CA PHE A 70 -10.15 -7.97 9.10
C PHE A 70 -10.65 -8.90 8.00
N THR A 71 -11.79 -9.51 8.21
CA THR A 71 -12.44 -10.39 7.21
C THR A 71 -13.41 -9.65 6.30
N ASN A 72 -13.84 -8.47 6.72
CA ASN A 72 -14.71 -7.57 5.96
C ASN A 72 -14.09 -6.17 6.00
N SER A 73 -13.50 -5.77 4.88
CA SER A 73 -12.94 -4.44 4.69
C SER A 73 -13.31 -3.94 3.30
N PHE A 74 -13.73 -2.69 3.21
CA PHE A 74 -14.26 -2.10 1.97
C PHE A 74 -13.52 -0.82 1.66
N VAL A 75 -13.25 -0.60 0.37
CA VAL A 75 -12.67 0.64 -0.13
C VAL A 75 -13.76 1.60 -0.57
N ALA A 76 -13.60 2.88 -0.25
CA ALA A 76 -14.58 3.90 -0.58
C ALA A 76 -14.64 4.24 -2.08
N ASN A 77 -13.50 4.11 -2.78
CA ASN A 77 -13.36 4.24 -4.22
C ASN A 77 -12.21 3.32 -4.65
N SER A 78 -12.49 2.37 -5.53
CA SER A 78 -11.57 1.28 -5.91
C SER A 78 -10.55 1.65 -6.99
N LEU A 79 -10.36 2.93 -7.27
CA LEU A 79 -9.26 3.44 -8.10
C LEU A 79 -8.09 3.91 -7.23
N SER A 80 -6.87 3.74 -7.74
CA SER A 80 -5.62 4.00 -7.00
C SER A 80 -5.55 5.40 -6.37
N GLY A 81 -5.62 6.47 -7.16
CA GLY A 81 -5.56 7.85 -6.67
C GLY A 81 -6.73 8.21 -5.75
N PRO A 82 -8.00 7.99 -6.15
CA PRO A 82 -9.15 8.24 -5.30
C PRO A 82 -9.11 7.50 -3.95
N SER A 83 -8.67 6.23 -3.94
CA SER A 83 -8.48 5.46 -2.70
C SER A 83 -7.47 6.14 -1.77
N ARG A 84 -6.34 6.60 -2.31
CA ARG A 84 -5.29 7.31 -1.55
C ARG A 84 -5.77 8.65 -1.02
N ALA A 85 -6.54 9.40 -1.82
CA ALA A 85 -7.17 10.65 -1.38
C ALA A 85 -8.18 10.40 -0.25
N CYS A 86 -9.00 9.34 -0.35
CA CYS A 86 -9.93 8.94 0.72
C CYS A 86 -9.17 8.54 1.99
N LEU A 87 -8.08 7.78 1.87
CA LEU A 87 -7.24 7.40 3.00
C LEU A 87 -6.67 8.63 3.71
N LEU A 88 -6.06 9.55 2.97
CA LEU A 88 -5.42 10.73 3.56
C LEU A 88 -6.40 11.67 4.25
N THR A 89 -7.58 11.87 3.67
CA THR A 89 -8.56 12.85 4.14
C THR A 89 -9.61 12.30 5.09
N GLY A 90 -9.80 10.96 5.11
CA GLY A 90 -10.95 10.34 5.80
C GLY A 90 -12.29 10.68 5.16
N LYS A 91 -12.31 11.18 3.90
CA LYS A 91 -13.52 11.62 3.21
C LYS A 91 -13.71 10.80 1.94
N HIS A 92 -14.97 10.50 1.58
CA HIS A 92 -15.31 9.95 0.28
C HIS A 92 -14.96 10.90 -0.87
N SER A 93 -14.76 10.37 -2.08
CA SER A 93 -14.32 11.14 -3.27
C SER A 93 -15.18 12.37 -3.56
N HIS A 94 -16.52 12.31 -3.39
CA HIS A 94 -17.42 13.44 -3.58
C HIS A 94 -17.22 14.57 -2.55
N ARG A 95 -16.49 14.31 -1.45
CA ARG A 95 -16.18 15.30 -0.40
C ARG A 95 -14.74 15.77 -0.45
N ASN A 96 -13.81 14.96 -0.95
CA ASN A 96 -12.41 15.34 -1.10
C ASN A 96 -12.08 15.88 -2.50
N GLY A 97 -12.98 15.73 -3.47
CA GLY A 97 -12.85 16.27 -4.83
C GLY A 97 -11.97 15.44 -5.76
N PHE A 98 -11.49 14.27 -5.35
CA PHE A 98 -10.62 13.42 -6.17
C PHE A 98 -11.39 12.17 -6.63
N TYR A 99 -11.86 12.16 -7.87
CA TYR A 99 -12.79 11.15 -8.38
C TYR A 99 -12.16 10.08 -9.25
N ASP A 100 -11.12 10.43 -10.00
CA ASP A 100 -10.50 9.56 -11.01
C ASP A 100 -8.98 9.80 -11.10
N ASN A 101 -8.30 8.97 -11.91
CA ASN A 101 -6.85 9.02 -12.11
C ASN A 101 -6.42 9.89 -13.32
N THR A 102 -7.35 10.54 -14.01
CA THR A 102 -7.08 11.17 -15.32
C THR A 102 -7.30 12.68 -15.33
N THR A 103 -8.29 13.15 -14.59
CA THR A 103 -8.72 14.56 -14.63
C THR A 103 -8.51 15.29 -13.31
N CYS A 104 -8.35 14.55 -12.20
CA CYS A 104 -8.28 15.12 -10.87
C CYS A 104 -6.84 15.40 -10.43
N VAL A 105 -6.64 16.53 -9.75
CA VAL A 105 -5.43 16.87 -9.00
C VAL A 105 -5.81 17.00 -7.54
N PHE A 106 -5.06 16.36 -6.65
CA PHE A 106 -5.38 16.40 -5.21
C PHE A 106 -5.10 17.79 -4.63
N ASP A 107 -6.11 18.36 -4.00
CA ASP A 107 -5.96 19.60 -3.25
C ASP A 107 -5.23 19.32 -1.93
N GLY A 108 -3.93 19.54 -1.95
CA GLY A 108 -3.05 19.38 -0.78
C GLY A 108 -3.30 20.38 0.35
N SER A 109 -4.16 21.40 0.18
CA SER A 109 -4.55 22.33 1.25
C SER A 109 -5.51 21.70 2.25
N GLN A 110 -6.23 20.65 1.86
CA GLN A 110 -7.18 19.94 2.71
C GLN A 110 -6.51 19.40 3.98
N GLN A 111 -7.32 19.24 5.03
CA GLN A 111 -6.91 18.52 6.21
C GLN A 111 -6.73 17.05 5.89
N THR A 112 -5.56 16.51 6.26
CA THR A 112 -5.21 15.10 6.14
C THR A 112 -4.72 14.57 7.47
N PHE A 113 -4.81 13.25 7.70
CA PHE A 113 -4.37 12.70 8.98
C PHE A 113 -2.86 12.90 9.26
N PRO A 114 -1.95 12.92 8.27
CA PRO A 114 -0.54 13.25 8.56
C PRO A 114 -0.37 14.66 9.12
N LYS A 115 -1.11 15.66 8.60
CA LYS A 115 -1.08 17.03 9.14
C LYS A 115 -1.56 17.09 10.60
N LEU A 116 -2.61 16.33 10.93
CA LEU A 116 -3.08 16.22 12.31
C LEU A 116 -2.04 15.58 13.22
N LEU A 117 -1.36 14.54 12.73
CA LEU A 117 -0.28 13.89 13.50
C LEU A 117 0.91 14.84 13.70
N GLN A 118 1.26 15.67 12.72
CA GLN A 118 2.29 16.71 12.90
C GLN A 118 1.92 17.67 14.04
N THR A 119 0.66 18.10 14.09
CA THR A 119 0.20 18.97 15.21
C THR A 119 0.23 18.27 16.57
N ALA A 120 0.20 16.94 16.58
CA ALA A 120 0.35 16.11 17.78
C ALA A 120 1.81 15.74 18.09
N GLY A 121 2.78 16.31 17.36
CA GLY A 121 4.21 16.12 17.60
C GLY A 121 4.85 14.93 16.90
N TYR A 122 4.13 14.26 16.00
CA TYR A 122 4.69 13.18 15.18
C TYR A 122 5.57 13.73 14.07
N GLN A 123 6.62 12.98 13.75
CA GLN A 123 7.30 13.09 12.46
C GLN A 123 6.56 12.25 11.43
N THR A 124 6.35 12.79 10.25
CA THR A 124 5.58 12.15 9.18
C THR A 124 6.42 11.93 7.95
N ALA A 125 6.35 10.74 7.38
CA ALA A 125 7.04 10.43 6.13
C ALA A 125 6.18 9.58 5.20
N ILE A 126 6.44 9.69 3.88
CA ILE A 126 5.87 8.80 2.87
C ILE A 126 6.94 8.42 1.86
N VAL A 127 7.03 7.12 1.56
CA VAL A 127 7.92 6.55 0.55
C VAL A 127 7.13 5.69 -0.43
N GLY A 128 7.33 5.89 -1.72
CA GLY A 128 6.77 5.07 -2.78
C GLY A 128 5.63 5.72 -3.55
N LYS A 129 4.59 4.95 -3.91
CA LYS A 129 3.54 5.42 -4.81
C LYS A 129 2.65 6.50 -4.17
N TRP A 130 2.65 7.69 -4.76
CA TRP A 130 1.76 8.80 -4.40
C TRP A 130 0.50 8.85 -5.25
N HIS A 131 0.65 9.02 -6.55
CA HIS A 131 -0.41 8.96 -7.57
C HIS A 131 -1.62 9.88 -7.30
N LEU A 132 -1.33 11.12 -6.93
CA LEU A 132 -2.36 12.14 -6.65
C LEU A 132 -2.18 13.42 -7.50
N GLU A 133 -1.33 13.36 -8.53
CA GLU A 133 -1.07 14.44 -9.50
C GLU A 133 -0.66 15.78 -8.85
N SER A 134 -0.22 15.73 -7.60
CA SER A 134 0.30 16.85 -6.81
C SER A 134 1.50 16.40 -6.00
N LEU A 135 2.27 17.31 -5.43
CA LEU A 135 3.31 16.96 -4.46
C LEU A 135 2.70 16.70 -3.06
N PRO A 136 3.31 15.82 -2.25
CA PRO A 136 2.86 15.53 -0.89
C PRO A 136 2.88 16.78 0.00
N THR A 137 1.85 16.93 0.82
CA THR A 137 1.77 17.92 1.89
C THR A 137 1.44 17.28 3.22
N GLY A 138 1.96 17.82 4.32
CA GLY A 138 1.77 17.24 5.65
C GLY A 138 2.73 16.09 5.94
N PHE A 139 3.88 16.07 5.26
CA PHE A 139 4.97 15.15 5.49
C PHE A 139 6.28 15.93 5.70
N ASP A 140 7.06 15.52 6.69
CA ASP A 140 8.38 16.08 6.97
C ASP A 140 9.43 15.50 6.02
N HIS A 141 9.19 14.28 5.52
CA HIS A 141 10.02 13.63 4.51
C HIS A 141 9.17 12.88 3.49
N TRP A 142 9.58 12.93 2.21
CA TRP A 142 8.97 12.10 1.18
C TRP A 142 9.89 11.84 0.00
N GLU A 143 9.77 10.63 -0.53
CA GLU A 143 10.35 10.17 -1.79
C GLU A 143 9.29 9.38 -2.55
N ILE A 144 8.76 9.94 -3.62
CA ILE A 144 7.59 9.39 -4.30
C ILE A 144 7.88 8.98 -5.73
N LEU A 145 7.10 8.02 -6.22
CA LEU A 145 7.15 7.60 -7.61
C LEU A 145 6.40 8.60 -8.50
N PRO A 146 6.93 8.94 -9.69
CA PRO A 146 6.15 9.64 -10.70
C PRO A 146 5.03 8.72 -11.22
N GLY A 147 3.79 9.21 -11.23
CA GLY A 147 2.61 8.48 -11.70
C GLY A 147 2.46 7.09 -11.10
N GLN A 148 2.44 6.07 -11.95
CA GLN A 148 2.33 4.65 -11.54
C GLN A 148 3.66 4.04 -11.08
N GLY A 149 4.80 4.66 -11.38
CA GLY A 149 6.13 4.11 -11.18
C GLY A 149 6.46 2.92 -12.07
N ASP A 150 7.74 2.57 -12.15
CA ASP A 150 8.27 1.44 -12.92
C ASP A 150 8.77 0.34 -11.98
N TYR A 151 8.66 -0.93 -12.39
CA TYR A 151 9.11 -2.06 -11.59
C TYR A 151 10.62 -2.16 -11.51
N TYR A 152 11.32 -1.89 -12.61
CA TYR A 152 12.78 -1.94 -12.69
C TYR A 152 13.37 -0.54 -12.86
N ASN A 153 14.41 -0.27 -12.09
CA ASN A 153 15.18 0.97 -12.11
C ASN A 153 14.27 2.22 -12.11
N PRO A 154 13.36 2.33 -11.12
CA PRO A 154 12.37 3.40 -11.06
C PRO A 154 13.01 4.76 -10.81
N ASP A 155 12.31 5.78 -11.28
CA ASP A 155 12.57 7.16 -10.89
C ASP A 155 11.85 7.47 -9.58
N PHE A 156 12.47 8.28 -8.71
CA PHE A 156 11.84 8.86 -7.52
C PHE A 156 11.91 10.38 -7.61
N ILE A 157 10.81 11.03 -7.31
CA ILE A 157 10.77 12.48 -7.08
C ILE A 157 11.12 12.69 -5.60
N LEU A 158 12.16 13.46 -5.35
CA LEU A 158 12.62 13.79 -4.02
C LEU A 158 11.96 15.08 -3.51
N GLN A 159 11.96 15.27 -2.20
CA GLN A 159 11.43 16.49 -1.57
C GLN A 159 12.11 17.78 -2.05
N THR A 160 13.33 17.70 -2.56
CA THR A 160 14.04 18.81 -3.23
C THR A 160 13.41 19.22 -4.56
N GLY A 161 12.53 18.39 -5.13
CA GLY A 161 11.95 18.54 -6.47
C GLY A 161 12.74 17.81 -7.57
N ASP A 162 13.91 17.26 -7.24
CA ASP A 162 14.70 16.50 -8.20
C ASP A 162 14.07 15.13 -8.48
N THR A 163 14.23 14.64 -9.71
CA THR A 163 13.86 13.27 -10.09
C THR A 163 15.13 12.46 -10.30
N VAL A 164 15.29 11.40 -9.52
CA VAL A 164 16.49 10.55 -9.51
C VAL A 164 16.12 9.11 -9.86
N ARG A 165 16.84 8.53 -10.83
CA ARG A 165 16.74 7.12 -11.16
C ARG A 165 17.52 6.29 -10.16
N ASN A 166 16.89 5.24 -9.63
CA ASN A 166 17.53 4.31 -8.72
C ASN A 166 17.60 2.92 -9.39
N GLU A 167 18.79 2.33 -9.43
CA GLU A 167 18.96 0.99 -9.97
C GLU A 167 18.47 -0.05 -8.97
N GLY A 168 17.63 -0.99 -9.44
CA GLY A 168 17.10 -2.07 -8.63
C GLY A 168 15.62 -2.37 -8.90
N TYR A 169 15.05 -3.22 -8.06
CA TYR A 169 13.63 -3.57 -8.13
C TYR A 169 12.81 -2.71 -7.14
N ILE A 170 11.71 -2.16 -7.61
CA ILE A 170 10.93 -1.12 -6.93
C ILE A 170 10.52 -1.49 -5.50
N THR A 171 10.10 -2.73 -5.24
CA THR A 171 9.66 -3.14 -3.90
C THR A 171 10.81 -3.10 -2.90
N ASN A 172 12.00 -3.54 -3.32
CA ASN A 172 13.21 -3.50 -2.49
C ASN A 172 13.61 -2.04 -2.24
N LEU A 173 13.67 -1.21 -3.29
CA LEU A 173 14.06 0.18 -3.18
C LEU A 173 13.13 0.99 -2.26
N ILE A 174 11.81 0.80 -2.35
CA ILE A 174 10.85 1.45 -1.45
C ILE A 174 11.09 1.00 -0.01
N THR A 175 11.33 -0.30 0.19
CA THR A 175 11.60 -0.86 1.52
C THR A 175 12.91 -0.32 2.09
N ASP A 176 13.98 -0.30 1.30
CA ASP A 176 15.31 0.17 1.73
C ASP A 176 15.26 1.66 2.12
N LYS A 177 14.59 2.50 1.32
CA LYS A 177 14.38 3.92 1.62
C LYS A 177 13.56 4.14 2.90
N ALA A 178 12.53 3.32 3.11
CA ALA A 178 11.73 3.36 4.34
C ALA A 178 12.57 2.97 5.57
N ILE A 179 13.41 1.94 5.46
CA ILE A 179 14.33 1.51 6.53
C ILE A 179 15.39 2.58 6.77
N GLU A 180 15.98 3.15 5.73
CA GLU A 180 16.97 4.22 5.86
C GLU A 180 16.40 5.44 6.61
N TRP A 181 15.16 5.84 6.29
CA TRP A 181 14.49 6.90 7.02
C TRP A 181 14.25 6.54 8.50
N LEU A 182 13.82 5.31 8.77
CA LEU A 182 13.62 4.83 10.15
C LEU A 182 14.91 4.83 10.96
N ASP A 183 16.03 4.47 10.34
CA ASP A 183 17.32 4.32 11.03
C ASP A 183 18.07 5.65 11.18
N ARG A 184 17.98 6.52 10.18
CA ARG A 184 18.86 7.70 10.06
C ARG A 184 18.13 9.00 9.73
N GLY A 185 16.93 8.95 9.19
CA GLY A 185 16.21 10.13 8.67
C GLY A 185 15.30 10.81 9.69
N ARG A 186 15.02 10.18 10.83
CA ARG A 186 14.11 10.70 11.86
C ARG A 186 14.81 11.01 13.18
N ASP A 187 14.19 11.83 13.99
CA ASP A 187 14.55 12.04 15.40
C ASP A 187 14.04 10.85 16.23
N PRO A 188 14.91 10.06 16.89
CA PRO A 188 14.50 8.88 17.65
C PRO A 188 13.64 9.20 18.89
N GLU A 189 13.68 10.45 19.37
CA GLU A 189 12.94 10.88 20.55
C GLU A 189 11.47 11.23 20.25
N LYS A 190 11.12 11.40 18.97
CA LYS A 190 9.75 11.72 18.53
C LYS A 190 9.01 10.49 18.03
N PRO A 191 7.70 10.40 18.26
CA PRO A 191 6.88 9.41 17.61
C PRO A 191 6.84 9.69 16.09
N PHE A 192 6.66 8.63 15.29
CA PHE A 192 6.58 8.77 13.85
C PHE A 192 5.30 8.17 13.25
N CYS A 193 4.93 8.69 12.09
CA CYS A 193 4.00 8.08 11.16
C CYS A 193 4.67 7.93 9.80
N LEU A 194 4.96 6.70 9.41
CA LEU A 194 5.58 6.36 8.13
C LEU A 194 4.58 5.60 7.23
N LEU A 195 4.34 6.14 6.04
CA LEU A 195 3.57 5.49 4.98
C LEU A 195 4.53 4.87 3.96
N VAL A 196 4.45 3.55 3.79
CA VAL A 196 5.23 2.79 2.80
C VAL A 196 4.27 2.29 1.74
N HIS A 197 4.25 2.94 0.59
CA HIS A 197 3.30 2.70 -0.46
C HIS A 197 3.94 1.98 -1.65
N HIS A 198 3.77 0.65 -1.70
CA HIS A 198 4.29 -0.15 -2.80
C HIS A 198 3.48 0.01 -4.08
N LYS A 199 4.15 -0.07 -5.25
CA LYS A 199 3.52 -0.26 -6.55
C LYS A 199 2.98 -1.69 -6.72
N ALA A 200 3.74 -2.66 -6.25
CA ALA A 200 3.34 -4.06 -6.35
C ALA A 200 2.04 -4.28 -5.53
N GLN A 201 1.11 -4.99 -6.08
CA GLN A 201 1.17 -5.87 -7.26
C GLN A 201 0.37 -5.33 -8.45
N HIS A 202 0.37 -4.04 -8.66
CA HIS A 202 -0.36 -3.42 -9.77
C HIS A 202 0.08 -4.00 -11.12
N ARG A 203 -0.85 -4.07 -12.07
CA ARG A 203 -0.61 -4.33 -13.48
C ARG A 203 0.63 -3.53 -13.95
N ASN A 204 1.59 -4.06 -14.66
CA ASN A 204 1.56 -5.31 -15.44
C ASN A 204 2.31 -6.49 -14.78
N TRP A 205 2.39 -6.54 -13.46
CA TRP A 205 2.90 -7.69 -12.72
C TRP A 205 4.30 -8.17 -13.17
N MET A 206 5.27 -7.30 -13.16
CA MET A 206 6.66 -7.68 -13.42
C MET A 206 7.31 -8.12 -12.10
N ALA A 207 7.59 -9.39 -11.97
CA ALA A 207 8.26 -9.93 -10.80
C ALA A 207 9.75 -9.52 -10.76
N ASP A 208 10.34 -9.47 -9.56
CA ASP A 208 11.80 -9.36 -9.43
C ASP A 208 12.48 -10.58 -10.05
N THR A 209 13.64 -10.37 -10.66
CA THR A 209 14.40 -11.43 -11.36
C THR A 209 14.70 -12.63 -10.45
N CYS A 210 14.91 -12.42 -9.16
CA CYS A 210 15.13 -13.50 -8.20
C CYS A 210 13.87 -14.32 -7.89
N ASN A 211 12.68 -13.83 -8.25
CA ASN A 211 11.40 -14.46 -7.98
C ASN A 211 10.71 -15.02 -9.24
N LEU A 212 11.27 -14.85 -10.43
CA LEU A 212 10.64 -15.27 -11.68
C LEU A 212 10.26 -16.76 -11.67
N ALA A 213 11.14 -17.63 -11.19
CA ALA A 213 10.92 -19.07 -11.13
C ALA A 213 10.25 -19.57 -9.83
N LEU A 214 9.81 -18.66 -8.92
CA LEU A 214 9.33 -19.06 -7.58
C LEU A 214 8.16 -20.06 -7.63
N TYR A 215 7.34 -20.02 -8.66
CA TYR A 215 6.18 -20.89 -8.84
C TYR A 215 6.19 -21.64 -10.19
N GLU A 216 7.37 -21.83 -10.79
CA GLU A 216 7.51 -22.48 -12.11
C GLU A 216 6.92 -23.89 -12.13
N ASP A 217 7.12 -24.67 -11.07
CA ASP A 217 6.60 -26.04 -10.94
C ASP A 217 5.18 -26.13 -10.39
N ARG A 218 4.48 -24.99 -10.28
CA ARG A 218 3.16 -24.95 -9.63
C ARG A 218 2.04 -24.63 -10.61
N THR A 219 1.05 -25.52 -10.66
CA THR A 219 -0.23 -25.24 -11.31
C THR A 219 -1.18 -24.56 -10.32
N PHE A 220 -1.66 -23.38 -10.66
CA PHE A 220 -2.67 -22.69 -9.86
C PHE A 220 -4.07 -23.22 -10.17
N PRO A 221 -4.93 -23.40 -9.14
CA PRO A 221 -6.30 -23.79 -9.38
C PRO A 221 -7.07 -22.68 -10.11
N VAL A 222 -7.81 -23.05 -11.14
CA VAL A 222 -8.71 -22.13 -11.83
C VAL A 222 -9.91 -21.87 -10.93
N PRO A 223 -10.25 -20.60 -10.62
CA PRO A 223 -11.43 -20.28 -9.82
C PRO A 223 -12.73 -20.78 -10.51
N GLU A 224 -13.70 -21.22 -9.72
CA GLU A 224 -15.02 -21.66 -10.24
C GLU A 224 -15.70 -20.57 -11.06
N THR A 225 -15.49 -19.31 -10.70
CA THR A 225 -16.05 -18.12 -11.39
C THR A 225 -15.24 -17.65 -12.57
N PHE A 226 -14.16 -18.33 -12.97
CA PHE A 226 -13.29 -17.89 -14.08
C PHE A 226 -14.02 -17.81 -15.43
N PHE A 227 -14.94 -18.73 -15.67
CA PHE A 227 -15.78 -18.77 -16.87
C PHE A 227 -17.25 -18.40 -16.56
N ASP A 228 -17.46 -17.54 -15.55
CA ASP A 228 -18.80 -17.06 -15.20
C ASP A 228 -19.43 -16.26 -16.34
N ASP A 229 -20.68 -16.55 -16.67
CA ASP A 229 -21.46 -15.86 -17.69
C ASP A 229 -22.12 -14.56 -17.19
N TYR A 230 -21.93 -14.26 -15.90
CA TYR A 230 -22.53 -13.12 -15.19
C TYR A 230 -24.07 -13.08 -15.23
N ALA A 231 -24.74 -14.21 -15.39
CA ALA A 231 -26.21 -14.31 -15.44
C ALA A 231 -26.84 -13.59 -14.24
N GLY A 232 -27.82 -12.73 -14.50
CA GLY A 232 -28.49 -11.92 -13.49
C GLY A 232 -27.70 -10.72 -12.96
N ARG A 233 -26.50 -10.45 -13.47
CA ARG A 233 -25.64 -9.32 -13.06
C ARG A 233 -25.31 -8.42 -14.26
N PRO A 234 -26.25 -7.59 -14.72
CA PRO A 234 -26.14 -6.88 -16.00
C PRO A 234 -24.94 -5.92 -16.06
N ALA A 235 -24.55 -5.32 -14.96
CA ALA A 235 -23.38 -4.42 -14.93
C ALA A 235 -22.06 -5.21 -15.14
N ALA A 236 -21.94 -6.41 -14.58
CA ALA A 236 -20.79 -7.29 -14.79
C ALA A 236 -20.80 -7.87 -16.22
N ALA A 237 -21.97 -8.28 -16.71
CA ALA A 237 -22.12 -8.83 -18.07
C ALA A 237 -21.83 -7.79 -19.20
N ALA A 238 -21.99 -6.50 -18.89
CA ALA A 238 -21.67 -5.42 -19.82
C ALA A 238 -20.17 -5.07 -19.88
N GLN A 239 -19.35 -5.60 -18.98
CA GLN A 239 -17.90 -5.40 -18.98
C GLN A 239 -17.25 -6.37 -19.98
N GLU A 240 -16.31 -5.86 -20.73
CA GLU A 240 -15.47 -6.69 -21.56
C GLU A 240 -14.26 -7.16 -20.75
N MET A 241 -14.30 -8.42 -20.29
CA MET A 241 -13.31 -9.04 -19.42
C MET A 241 -12.62 -10.20 -20.14
N SER A 242 -12.09 -9.95 -21.33
CA SER A 242 -11.41 -10.99 -22.10
C SER A 242 -9.91 -10.99 -21.89
N VAL A 243 -9.34 -12.18 -21.78
CA VAL A 243 -7.89 -12.41 -21.85
C VAL A 243 -7.50 -12.52 -23.32
N ALA A 244 -6.35 -11.98 -23.67
CA ALA A 244 -5.83 -11.96 -25.04
C ALA A 244 -6.62 -11.08 -26.04
N SER A 245 -7.44 -10.17 -25.54
CA SER A 245 -8.03 -9.12 -26.35
C SER A 245 -7.22 -7.82 -26.24
N ASP A 246 -7.36 -6.95 -27.23
CA ASP A 246 -6.75 -5.61 -27.17
C ASP A 246 -7.49 -4.67 -26.19
N HIS A 247 -8.54 -5.13 -25.54
CA HIS A 247 -9.39 -4.31 -24.70
C HIS A 247 -9.04 -4.41 -23.23
N ASP A 248 -8.95 -5.62 -22.67
CA ASP A 248 -8.74 -5.83 -21.24
C ASP A 248 -7.33 -6.33 -20.91
N MET A 249 -7.08 -7.62 -21.14
CA MET A 249 -5.79 -8.27 -20.88
C MET A 249 -4.99 -8.38 -22.17
N ASP A 250 -3.88 -7.69 -22.20
CA ASP A 250 -3.00 -7.62 -23.37
C ASP A 250 -1.97 -8.76 -23.32
N MET A 251 -1.88 -9.55 -24.37
CA MET A 251 -0.95 -10.69 -24.47
C MET A 251 0.50 -10.28 -24.26
N ILE A 252 0.91 -9.14 -24.78
CA ILE A 252 2.28 -8.64 -24.70
C ILE A 252 2.54 -8.01 -23.33
N TYR A 253 1.69 -7.07 -22.95
CA TYR A 253 1.88 -6.26 -21.75
C TYR A 253 1.60 -7.04 -20.47
N ASP A 254 0.53 -7.81 -20.42
CA ASP A 254 0.09 -8.50 -19.21
C ASP A 254 0.64 -9.92 -19.13
N LEU A 255 0.62 -10.68 -20.21
CA LEU A 255 1.05 -12.08 -20.22
C LEU A 255 2.51 -12.26 -20.65
N LYS A 256 3.17 -11.23 -21.16
CA LYS A 256 4.58 -11.24 -21.62
C LYS A 256 4.81 -12.15 -22.85
N ILE A 257 3.75 -12.53 -23.55
CA ILE A 257 3.84 -13.35 -24.75
C ILE A 257 4.03 -12.43 -25.95
N CYS A 258 5.27 -12.35 -26.44
CA CYS A 258 5.68 -11.43 -27.50
C CYS A 258 6.88 -11.97 -28.25
N ARG A 259 6.77 -12.09 -29.57
CA ARG A 259 7.90 -12.30 -30.48
C ARG A 259 8.29 -10.99 -31.14
N GLU A 260 9.44 -10.99 -31.81
CA GLU A 260 9.86 -9.88 -32.66
C GLU A 260 8.83 -9.62 -33.77
N GLY A 261 8.39 -8.39 -33.88
CA GLY A 261 7.35 -7.98 -34.82
C GLY A 261 5.91 -8.02 -34.30
N ASP A 262 5.66 -8.67 -33.19
CA ASP A 262 4.34 -8.65 -32.52
C ASP A 262 4.00 -7.24 -32.03
N THR A 263 2.73 -6.87 -32.19
CA THR A 263 2.21 -5.56 -31.74
C THR A 263 0.87 -5.72 -31.03
N SER A 264 0.65 -4.88 -30.04
CA SER A 264 -0.62 -4.71 -29.37
C SER A 264 -0.80 -3.24 -28.99
N ARG A 265 -1.95 -2.90 -28.44
CA ARG A 265 -2.22 -1.56 -27.92
C ARG A 265 -1.20 -1.10 -26.87
N LEU A 266 -0.63 -2.01 -26.08
CA LEU A 266 0.29 -1.73 -24.99
C LEU A 266 1.73 -2.17 -25.24
N SER A 267 2.07 -2.62 -26.47
CA SER A 267 3.41 -3.12 -26.80
C SER A 267 4.51 -2.08 -26.59
N ASP A 268 4.25 -0.80 -26.88
CA ASP A 268 5.25 0.25 -26.69
C ASP A 268 5.51 0.54 -25.22
N TYR A 269 4.48 0.45 -24.35
CA TYR A 269 4.67 0.53 -22.90
C TYR A 269 5.51 -0.64 -22.39
N TYR A 270 5.26 -1.86 -22.88
CA TYR A 270 6.05 -3.02 -22.50
C TYR A 270 7.52 -2.89 -22.94
N LYS A 271 7.78 -2.45 -24.17
CA LYS A 271 9.13 -2.18 -24.67
C LYS A 271 9.85 -1.12 -23.82
N ALA A 272 9.15 -0.04 -23.47
CA ALA A 272 9.71 1.00 -22.63
C ALA A 272 10.10 0.46 -21.23
N MET A 273 9.28 -0.39 -20.63
CA MET A 273 9.58 -1.04 -19.34
C MET A 273 10.77 -1.98 -19.43
N LEU A 274 10.86 -2.80 -20.49
CA LEU A 274 12.03 -3.64 -20.75
C LEU A 274 13.30 -2.80 -20.98
N GLY A 275 13.16 -1.65 -21.64
CA GLY A 275 14.24 -0.69 -21.86
C GLY A 275 14.81 -0.06 -20.60
N ARG A 276 14.09 -0.14 -19.48
CA ARG A 276 14.61 0.32 -18.16
C ARG A 276 15.52 -0.70 -17.50
N MET A 277 15.46 -1.97 -17.89
CA MET A 277 16.28 -3.03 -17.31
C MET A 277 17.75 -2.85 -17.67
N ASN A 278 18.62 -3.07 -16.69
CA ASN A 278 20.05 -3.19 -17.00
C ASN A 278 20.32 -4.55 -17.70
N PRO A 279 21.53 -4.75 -18.30
CA PRO A 279 21.82 -5.95 -19.06
C PRO A 279 21.63 -7.27 -18.29
N SER A 280 21.91 -7.30 -16.99
CA SER A 280 21.76 -8.50 -16.17
C SER A 280 20.30 -8.80 -15.85
N GLN A 281 19.51 -7.78 -15.55
CA GLN A 281 18.06 -7.89 -15.35
C GLN A 281 17.38 -8.36 -16.64
N ARG A 282 17.75 -7.77 -17.78
CA ARG A 282 17.23 -8.15 -19.08
C ARG A 282 17.60 -9.60 -19.45
N ALA A 283 18.83 -10.01 -19.25
CA ALA A 283 19.26 -11.39 -19.50
C ALA A 283 18.53 -12.42 -18.63
N ALA A 284 18.26 -12.09 -17.35
CA ALA A 284 17.46 -12.95 -16.46
C ALA A 284 16.00 -13.05 -16.92
N TRP A 285 15.41 -11.94 -17.34
CA TRP A 285 14.06 -11.86 -17.90
C TRP A 285 13.92 -12.70 -19.17
N ASP A 286 14.79 -12.50 -20.13
CA ASP A 286 14.76 -13.22 -21.43
C ASP A 286 15.01 -14.71 -21.27
N ARG A 287 15.86 -15.10 -20.31
CA ARG A 287 16.10 -16.52 -20.00
C ARG A 287 14.85 -17.19 -19.45
N PHE A 288 14.06 -16.50 -18.66
CA PHE A 288 12.83 -17.03 -18.08
C PHE A 288 11.69 -17.06 -19.12
N TYR A 289 11.40 -15.90 -19.75
CA TYR A 289 10.26 -15.80 -20.64
C TYR A 289 10.49 -16.40 -22.02
N GLY A 290 11.72 -16.50 -22.50
CA GLY A 290 12.02 -17.08 -23.83
C GLY A 290 11.41 -18.46 -24.02
N PRO A 291 11.69 -19.44 -23.18
CA PRO A 291 11.08 -20.77 -23.26
C PRO A 291 9.54 -20.76 -23.15
N VAL A 292 8.99 -19.91 -22.30
CA VAL A 292 7.53 -19.75 -22.11
C VAL A 292 6.87 -19.25 -23.39
N ILE A 293 7.47 -18.26 -24.03
CA ILE A 293 6.99 -17.70 -25.30
C ILE A 293 7.04 -18.77 -26.42
N GLU A 294 8.16 -19.49 -26.56
CA GLU A 294 8.31 -20.52 -27.56
C GLU A 294 7.32 -21.67 -27.37
N ASP A 295 7.12 -22.12 -26.14
CA ASP A 295 6.12 -23.15 -25.80
C ASP A 295 4.69 -22.70 -26.14
N PHE A 296 4.33 -21.45 -25.81
CA PHE A 296 3.03 -20.88 -26.13
C PHE A 296 2.74 -20.89 -27.61
N TYR A 297 3.67 -20.41 -28.44
CA TYR A 297 3.49 -20.41 -29.92
C TYR A 297 3.54 -21.80 -30.52
N ALA A 298 4.31 -22.73 -29.93
CA ALA A 298 4.34 -24.11 -30.41
C ALA A 298 3.01 -24.84 -30.15
N ARG A 299 2.39 -24.60 -28.99
CA ARG A 299 1.08 -25.16 -28.61
C ARG A 299 -0.08 -24.50 -29.36
N ASN A 300 0.07 -23.21 -29.70
CA ASN A 300 -0.95 -22.40 -30.36
C ASN A 300 -2.35 -22.57 -29.71
N PRO A 301 -2.49 -22.30 -28.38
CA PRO A 301 -3.72 -22.56 -27.66
C PRO A 301 -4.90 -21.79 -28.21
N GLN A 302 -6.10 -22.38 -28.18
CA GLN A 302 -7.32 -21.82 -28.74
C GLN A 302 -8.46 -21.87 -27.72
N GLY A 303 -9.34 -20.86 -27.76
CA GLY A 303 -10.52 -20.82 -26.92
C GLY A 303 -10.22 -20.79 -25.43
N ARG A 304 -10.54 -21.88 -24.71
CA ARG A 304 -10.35 -21.98 -23.26
C ARG A 304 -9.03 -22.63 -22.82
N GLU A 305 -8.20 -22.99 -23.78
CA GLU A 305 -6.89 -23.58 -23.54
C GLU A 305 -5.90 -22.50 -23.08
#